data_a6a7fae2ee0e0ded9ec16ba0381f348d
#
_entry.id   a6a7fae2ee0e0ded9ec16ba0381f348d
#
_cell.length_a   1.000
_cell.length_b   1.000
_cell.length_c   1.000
_cell.angle_alpha   90.00
_cell.angle_beta   90.00
_cell.angle_gamma   90.00
#
_symmetry.space_group_name_H-M   'P 1'
#
loop_
_entity.id
_entity.type
_entity.pdbx_description
1 polymer ?
#
loop_
_entity_poly.entity_id
_entity_poly.type
_entity_poly.pdbx_seq_one_letter_code
_entity_poly.pdbx_strand_id
1 'polypeptide(L)'
;MKYLSLFLLTLFVVSCNKEKNTNTEATQELQTQKVAVITQYEDLQAIINRKDDKLYVVNFWATWCKPCIDELPDFMEVNEMYKNKGNYEMILVSLDRAADFETKMKPFLSSHNITTSVYLLDDNKRMNEWIPSFDPHWTGAIPATSFYKNGQKLDFKEASLNKNELEQLIKKYL
;
A
#
# COMPACT_ATOMS: atom_id res chain seq x y z
N MET A 1 -34.21 -44.16 74.48
CA MET A 1 -33.00 -44.00 73.66
C MET A 1 -33.46 -43.58 72.29
N LYS A 2 -33.35 -42.29 72.03
CA LYS A 2 -33.91 -41.65 70.80
C LYS A 2 -32.76 -41.25 69.90
N TYR A 3 -32.63 -41.88 68.74
CA TYR A 3 -31.66 -41.52 67.75
C TYR A 3 -32.26 -40.40 66.89
N LEU A 4 -31.68 -39.20 67.03
CA LEU A 4 -31.99 -38.01 66.18
C LEU A 4 -31.15 -38.08 64.92
N SER A 5 -31.80 -38.47 63.83
CA SER A 5 -31.16 -38.51 62.51
C SER A 5 -31.09 -37.10 61.92
N LEU A 6 -29.87 -36.53 61.80
CA LEU A 6 -29.61 -35.22 61.20
C LEU A 6 -29.46 -35.38 59.68
N PHE A 7 -30.46 -34.95 58.94
CA PHE A 7 -30.48 -35.02 57.51
C PHE A 7 -29.67 -33.79 57.00
N LEU A 8 -28.46 -34.08 56.57
CA LEU A 8 -27.60 -33.05 56.00
C LEU A 8 -27.97 -32.80 54.51
N LEU A 9 -28.66 -31.66 54.23
CA LEU A 9 -29.08 -31.27 52.92
C LEU A 9 -27.89 -30.60 52.19
N THR A 10 -27.21 -31.35 51.34
CA THR A 10 -26.15 -30.82 50.51
C THR A 10 -26.75 -30.06 49.32
N LEU A 11 -26.64 -28.71 49.32
CA LEU A 11 -26.94 -27.88 48.18
C LEU A 11 -25.86 -28.09 47.09
N PHE A 12 -26.23 -28.73 46.02
CA PHE A 12 -25.43 -28.71 44.80
C PHE A 12 -25.61 -27.33 44.11
N VAL A 13 -24.66 -26.44 44.28
CA VAL A 13 -24.54 -25.26 43.42
C VAL A 13 -23.99 -25.72 42.07
N VAL A 14 -24.88 -25.83 41.10
CA VAL A 14 -24.49 -25.97 39.69
C VAL A 14 -23.90 -24.64 39.26
N SER A 15 -22.58 -24.53 39.31
CA SER A 15 -21.84 -23.43 38.68
C SER A 15 -21.89 -23.63 37.17
N CYS A 16 -22.76 -22.88 36.50
CA CYS A 16 -22.70 -22.73 35.06
C CYS A 16 -21.41 -22.02 34.71
N ASN A 17 -20.39 -22.79 34.40
CA ASN A 17 -19.16 -22.29 33.79
C ASN A 17 -19.52 -21.88 32.37
N LYS A 18 -19.73 -20.58 32.17
CA LYS A 18 -19.90 -19.96 30.86
C LYS A 18 -18.54 -20.01 30.19
N GLU A 19 -18.27 -21.06 29.43
CA GLU A 19 -17.14 -21.12 28.53
C GLU A 19 -17.20 -19.89 27.65
N LYS A 20 -16.32 -18.91 27.93
CA LYS A 20 -15.95 -17.87 26.99
C LYS A 20 -15.25 -18.58 25.84
N ASN A 21 -16.00 -18.85 24.78
CA ASN A 21 -15.42 -19.06 23.48
C ASN A 21 -14.58 -17.80 23.16
N THR A 22 -13.33 -17.84 23.52
CA THR A 22 -12.30 -17.02 22.91
C THR A 22 -12.15 -17.53 21.48
N ASN A 23 -13.05 -17.12 20.61
CA ASN A 23 -12.73 -17.01 19.21
C ASN A 23 -11.55 -16.05 19.16
N THR A 24 -10.37 -16.61 19.09
CA THR A 24 -9.21 -15.92 18.56
C THR A 24 -9.54 -15.69 17.09
N GLU A 25 -10.33 -14.65 16.82
CA GLU A 25 -10.27 -13.99 15.53
C GLU A 25 -8.81 -13.58 15.40
N ALA A 26 -8.07 -14.40 14.66
CA ALA A 26 -6.87 -13.93 14.01
C ALA A 26 -7.32 -12.71 13.21
N THR A 27 -7.16 -11.56 13.80
CA THR A 27 -7.22 -10.27 13.11
C THR A 27 -6.08 -10.36 12.11
N GLN A 28 -6.37 -10.93 10.92
CA GLN A 28 -5.62 -10.56 9.74
C GLN A 28 -5.82 -9.05 9.70
N GLU A 29 -4.81 -8.30 10.13
CA GLU A 29 -4.62 -6.94 9.69
C GLU A 29 -4.56 -7.03 8.16
N LEU A 30 -5.72 -6.91 7.55
CA LEU A 30 -5.86 -6.49 6.18
C LEU A 30 -5.09 -5.16 6.19
N GLN A 31 -3.87 -5.17 5.66
CA GLN A 31 -3.13 -3.93 5.44
C GLN A 31 -4.03 -3.09 4.55
N THR A 32 -4.77 -2.19 5.20
CA THR A 32 -5.71 -1.31 4.53
C THR A 32 -4.88 -0.49 3.57
N GLN A 33 -5.07 -0.74 2.29
CA GLN A 33 -4.48 0.01 1.21
C GLN A 33 -4.56 1.51 1.56
N LYS A 34 -3.41 2.15 1.73
CA LYS A 34 -3.37 3.58 2.03
C LYS A 34 -3.65 4.34 0.75
N VAL A 35 -4.82 4.94 0.66
CA VAL A 35 -5.18 5.83 -0.46
C VAL A 35 -5.32 7.24 0.09
N ALA A 36 -4.54 8.18 -0.44
CA ALA A 36 -4.56 9.58 -0.01
C ALA A 36 -4.48 10.53 -1.21
N VAL A 37 -5.14 11.67 -1.11
CA VAL A 37 -4.99 12.78 -2.06
C VAL A 37 -3.92 13.71 -1.54
N ILE A 38 -2.96 14.06 -2.41
CA ILE A 38 -1.90 15.03 -2.18
C ILE A 38 -2.14 16.20 -3.12
N THR A 39 -2.14 17.41 -2.60
CA THR A 39 -2.41 18.63 -3.38
C THR A 39 -1.16 19.39 -3.75
N GLN A 40 -0.01 19.00 -3.23
CA GLN A 40 1.28 19.63 -3.51
C GLN A 40 2.35 18.54 -3.71
N TYR A 41 3.20 18.72 -4.68
CA TYR A 41 4.30 17.81 -4.98
C TYR A 41 5.29 17.68 -3.82
N GLU A 42 5.47 18.72 -3.03
CA GLU A 42 6.34 18.77 -1.86
C GLU A 42 5.94 17.74 -0.80
N ASP A 43 4.65 17.43 -0.66
CA ASP A 43 4.15 16.38 0.22
C ASP A 43 4.56 14.98 -0.28
N LEU A 44 4.56 14.76 -1.60
CA LEU A 44 5.10 13.53 -2.19
C LEU A 44 6.60 13.41 -1.94
N GLN A 45 7.36 14.50 -2.10
CA GLN A 45 8.79 14.51 -1.81
C GLN A 45 9.08 14.09 -0.36
N ALA A 46 8.29 14.55 0.60
CA ALA A 46 8.44 14.17 2.01
C ALA A 46 8.23 12.66 2.24
N ILE A 47 7.39 12.03 1.42
CA ILE A 47 7.13 10.58 1.48
C ILE A 47 8.28 9.78 0.88
N ILE A 48 8.78 10.17 -0.29
CA ILE A 48 9.78 9.39 -1.04
C ILE A 48 11.22 9.66 -0.62
N ASN A 49 11.51 10.83 -0.03
CA ASN A 49 12.85 11.24 0.41
C ASN A 49 13.16 10.86 1.86
N ARG A 50 12.46 9.86 2.42
CA ARG A 50 12.74 9.37 3.78
C ARG A 50 14.16 8.85 3.89
N LYS A 51 14.82 9.21 4.99
CA LYS A 51 16.16 8.74 5.33
C LYS A 51 16.06 7.48 6.21
N ASP A 52 15.43 6.46 5.65
CA ASP A 52 15.39 5.12 6.19
C ASP A 52 16.03 4.14 5.20
N ASP A 53 16.28 2.91 5.59
CA ASP A 53 16.99 1.94 4.73
C ASP A 53 16.05 1.20 3.76
N LYS A 54 14.84 1.74 3.54
CA LYS A 54 13.90 1.15 2.60
C LYS A 54 14.18 1.57 1.17
N LEU A 55 14.03 0.60 0.26
CA LEU A 55 13.89 0.86 -1.17
C LEU A 55 12.44 1.28 -1.46
N TYR A 56 12.24 2.47 -1.95
CA TYR A 56 10.97 2.96 -2.46
C TYR A 56 10.94 2.81 -3.98
N VAL A 57 9.95 2.07 -4.49
CA VAL A 57 9.62 1.98 -5.91
C VAL A 57 8.41 2.87 -6.16
N VAL A 58 8.60 3.96 -6.86
CA VAL A 58 7.59 5.01 -7.08
C VAL A 58 7.19 4.99 -8.55
N ASN A 59 5.96 4.57 -8.83
CA ASN A 59 5.43 4.50 -10.20
C ASN A 59 4.35 5.56 -10.42
N PHE A 60 4.52 6.40 -11.44
CA PHE A 60 3.54 7.38 -11.89
C PHE A 60 2.65 6.77 -12.97
N TRP A 61 1.34 6.87 -12.75
CA TRP A 61 0.32 6.26 -13.57
C TRP A 61 -0.99 7.06 -13.58
N ALA A 62 -1.99 6.61 -14.33
CA ALA A 62 -3.35 7.13 -14.25
C ALA A 62 -4.37 6.11 -14.76
N THR A 63 -5.63 6.23 -14.36
CA THR A 63 -6.73 5.34 -14.80
C THR A 63 -7.05 5.44 -16.29
N TRP A 64 -6.65 6.51 -16.94
CA TRP A 64 -6.80 6.73 -18.39
C TRP A 64 -5.54 6.34 -19.21
N CYS A 65 -4.46 5.96 -18.55
CA CYS A 65 -3.19 5.58 -19.18
C CYS A 65 -3.17 4.07 -19.46
N LYS A 66 -3.50 3.68 -20.69
CA LYS A 66 -3.55 2.26 -21.03
C LYS A 66 -2.25 1.49 -20.78
N PRO A 67 -1.04 1.97 -21.23
CA PRO A 67 0.21 1.24 -20.95
C PRO A 67 0.50 1.15 -19.45
N CYS A 68 0.08 2.13 -18.64
CA CYS A 68 0.20 2.05 -17.18
C CYS A 68 -0.66 0.92 -16.62
N ILE A 69 -1.91 0.81 -17.09
CA ILE A 69 -2.84 -0.25 -16.65
C ILE A 69 -2.31 -1.63 -17.03
N ASP A 70 -1.72 -1.75 -18.22
CA ASP A 70 -1.21 -3.03 -18.74
C ASP A 70 -0.03 -3.55 -17.89
N GLU A 71 0.78 -2.68 -17.26
CA GLU A 71 1.91 -3.09 -16.40
C GLU A 71 1.51 -3.38 -14.93
N LEU A 72 0.37 -2.84 -14.45
CA LEU A 72 -0.02 -2.98 -13.03
C LEU A 72 -0.08 -4.42 -12.52
N PRO A 73 -0.54 -5.44 -13.28
CA PRO A 73 -0.51 -6.81 -12.81
C PRO A 73 0.90 -7.30 -12.45
N ASP A 74 1.90 -6.97 -13.28
CA ASP A 74 3.31 -7.29 -13.04
C ASP A 74 3.84 -6.58 -11.79
N PHE A 75 3.47 -5.30 -11.60
CA PHE A 75 3.83 -4.53 -10.42
C PHE A 75 3.22 -5.12 -9.15
N MET A 76 1.96 -5.52 -9.17
CA MET A 76 1.31 -6.15 -8.02
C MET A 76 1.93 -7.51 -7.69
N GLU A 77 2.24 -8.32 -8.70
CA GLU A 77 2.91 -9.61 -8.48
C GLU A 77 4.29 -9.42 -7.84
N VAL A 78 5.09 -8.48 -8.35
CA VAL A 78 6.40 -8.16 -7.77
C VAL A 78 6.24 -7.57 -6.35
N ASN A 79 5.25 -6.69 -6.13
CA ASN A 79 4.99 -6.15 -4.81
C ASN A 79 4.71 -7.24 -3.77
N GLU A 80 3.91 -8.26 -4.12
CA GLU A 80 3.63 -9.41 -3.24
C GLU A 80 4.91 -10.16 -2.84
N MET A 81 5.90 -10.25 -3.72
CA MET A 81 7.18 -10.92 -3.43
C MET A 81 8.07 -10.15 -2.45
N TYR A 82 7.91 -8.83 -2.38
CA TYR A 82 8.84 -7.95 -1.63
C TYR A 82 8.22 -7.22 -0.45
N LYS A 83 6.92 -6.97 -0.40
CA LYS A 83 6.24 -6.13 0.61
C LYS A 83 6.51 -6.53 2.06
N ASN A 84 6.77 -7.80 2.33
CA ASN A 84 7.01 -8.32 3.68
C ASN A 84 8.50 -8.35 4.07
N LYS A 85 9.41 -7.85 3.24
CA LYS A 85 10.85 -7.87 3.53
C LYS A 85 11.33 -6.77 4.47
N GLY A 86 10.46 -5.86 4.88
CA GLY A 86 10.77 -4.78 5.85
C GLY A 86 11.55 -3.60 5.29
N ASN A 87 12.39 -3.82 4.27
CA ASN A 87 13.24 -2.80 3.65
C ASN A 87 12.78 -2.44 2.21
N TYR A 88 11.49 -2.59 1.92
CA TYR A 88 10.89 -2.32 0.61
C TYR A 88 9.51 -1.67 0.77
N GLU A 89 9.18 -0.74 -0.11
CA GLU A 89 7.84 -0.16 -0.22
C GLU A 89 7.58 0.24 -1.68
N MET A 90 6.47 -0.23 -2.25
CA MET A 90 5.99 0.24 -3.54
C MET A 90 4.94 1.33 -3.32
N ILE A 91 5.01 2.39 -4.11
CA ILE A 91 4.11 3.53 -4.08
C ILE A 91 3.61 3.80 -5.50
N LEU A 92 2.31 3.78 -5.69
CA LEU A 92 1.68 4.24 -6.92
C LEU A 92 1.25 5.70 -6.76
N VAL A 93 1.71 6.56 -7.67
CA VAL A 93 1.33 7.98 -7.73
C VAL A 93 0.43 8.19 -8.92
N SER A 94 -0.86 8.40 -8.66
CA SER A 94 -1.83 8.67 -9.71
C SER A 94 -1.80 10.14 -10.11
N LEU A 95 -1.85 10.40 -11.42
CA LEU A 95 -2.02 11.72 -12.02
C LEU A 95 -3.47 11.98 -12.47
N ASP A 96 -4.42 11.21 -11.92
CA ASP A 96 -5.85 11.47 -12.07
C ASP A 96 -6.23 12.79 -11.36
N ARG A 97 -7.37 13.34 -11.69
CA ARG A 97 -7.89 14.53 -11.01
C ARG A 97 -8.58 14.14 -9.70
N ALA A 98 -8.46 14.95 -8.66
CA ALA A 98 -9.16 14.72 -7.39
C ALA A 98 -10.68 14.57 -7.57
N ALA A 99 -11.29 15.26 -8.55
CA ALA A 99 -12.71 15.12 -8.87
C ALA A 99 -13.10 13.71 -9.35
N ASP A 100 -12.16 12.95 -9.91
CA ASP A 100 -12.39 11.59 -10.40
C ASP A 100 -12.11 10.51 -9.34
N PHE A 101 -11.67 10.90 -8.14
CA PHE A 101 -11.23 10.00 -7.07
C PHE A 101 -12.30 8.98 -6.66
N GLU A 102 -13.50 9.47 -6.30
CA GLU A 102 -14.59 8.59 -5.84
C GLU A 102 -15.23 7.79 -6.97
N THR A 103 -15.37 8.40 -8.15
CA THR A 103 -16.17 7.85 -9.24
C THR A 103 -15.40 6.97 -10.20
N LYS A 104 -14.09 7.15 -10.32
CA LYS A 104 -13.24 6.37 -11.24
C LYS A 104 -12.12 5.64 -10.51
N MET A 105 -11.30 6.35 -9.74
CA MET A 105 -10.09 5.78 -9.17
C MET A 105 -10.39 4.71 -8.11
N LYS A 106 -11.25 4.96 -7.13
CA LYS A 106 -11.59 3.96 -6.10
C LYS A 106 -12.17 2.66 -6.68
N PRO A 107 -13.16 2.71 -7.60
CA PRO A 107 -13.64 1.49 -8.26
C PRO A 107 -12.55 0.77 -9.05
N PHE A 108 -11.67 1.53 -9.72
CA PHE A 108 -10.53 0.97 -10.44
C PHE A 108 -9.58 0.20 -9.51
N LEU A 109 -9.15 0.80 -8.39
CA LEU A 109 -8.25 0.17 -7.44
C LEU A 109 -8.82 -1.17 -6.93
N SER A 110 -10.12 -1.20 -6.61
CA SER A 110 -10.80 -2.42 -6.14
C SER A 110 -10.86 -3.49 -7.23
N SER A 111 -11.21 -3.12 -8.47
CA SER A 111 -11.36 -4.08 -9.57
C SER A 111 -10.04 -4.65 -10.10
N HIS A 112 -8.93 -3.95 -9.88
CA HIS A 112 -7.59 -4.37 -10.31
C HIS A 112 -6.73 -4.95 -9.17
N ASN A 113 -7.32 -5.21 -8.00
CA ASN A 113 -6.63 -5.79 -6.83
C ASN A 113 -5.33 -5.04 -6.47
N ILE A 114 -5.37 -3.72 -6.50
CA ILE A 114 -4.21 -2.89 -6.12
C ILE A 114 -4.02 -3.01 -4.61
N THR A 115 -2.88 -3.55 -4.16
CA THR A 115 -2.60 -3.87 -2.75
C THR A 115 -1.49 -3.01 -2.13
N THR A 116 -0.99 -2.01 -2.86
CA THR A 116 0.07 -1.11 -2.39
C THR A 116 -0.47 0.27 -2.01
N SER A 117 0.38 1.12 -1.43
CA SER A 117 0.04 2.52 -1.14
C SER A 117 -0.20 3.30 -2.43
N VAL A 118 -1.28 4.07 -2.48
CA VAL A 118 -1.65 4.89 -3.64
C VAL A 118 -1.83 6.34 -3.21
N TYR A 119 -1.14 7.23 -3.89
CA TYR A 119 -1.31 8.67 -3.71
C TYR A 119 -1.82 9.28 -5.02
N LEU A 120 -2.93 10.01 -4.94
CA LEU A 120 -3.38 10.84 -6.04
C LEU A 120 -2.73 12.22 -5.89
N LEU A 121 -1.87 12.58 -6.85
CA LEU A 121 -1.20 13.89 -6.87
C LEU A 121 -2.02 14.89 -7.71
N ASP A 122 -2.82 15.71 -7.03
CA ASP A 122 -3.67 16.74 -7.67
C ASP A 122 -2.94 18.08 -7.77
N ASP A 123 -1.71 18.06 -8.27
CA ASP A 123 -0.89 19.26 -8.51
C ASP A 123 -0.69 19.54 -10.02
N ASN A 124 -1.77 19.33 -10.76
CA ASN A 124 -1.74 19.40 -12.24
C ASN A 124 -1.40 20.79 -12.78
N LYS A 125 -1.66 21.86 -12.02
CA LYS A 125 -1.41 23.24 -12.44
C LYS A 125 0.07 23.59 -12.44
N ARG A 126 0.89 22.86 -11.65
CA ARG A 126 2.33 23.10 -11.53
C ARG A 126 3.19 21.98 -12.14
N MET A 127 2.62 21.16 -13.02
CA MET A 127 3.37 20.06 -13.67
C MET A 127 4.65 20.54 -14.36
N ASN A 128 4.63 21.70 -14.98
CA ASN A 128 5.80 22.32 -15.62
C ASN A 128 6.90 22.75 -14.61
N GLU A 129 6.59 22.80 -13.30
CA GLU A 129 7.54 23.14 -12.24
C GLU A 129 8.06 21.86 -11.55
N TRP A 130 7.15 20.99 -11.12
CA TRP A 130 7.54 19.83 -10.31
C TRP A 130 8.05 18.65 -11.15
N ILE A 131 7.61 18.45 -12.42
CA ILE A 131 8.12 17.36 -13.28
C ILE A 131 9.64 17.49 -13.47
N PRO A 132 10.19 18.65 -13.92
CA PRO A 132 11.64 18.82 -14.01
C PRO A 132 12.37 18.77 -12.67
N SER A 133 11.69 19.16 -11.57
CA SER A 133 12.23 19.03 -10.21
C SER A 133 12.28 17.59 -9.75
N PHE A 134 11.33 16.75 -10.18
CA PHE A 134 11.35 15.31 -9.91
C PHE A 134 12.49 14.63 -10.68
N ASP A 135 12.55 14.84 -12.01
CA ASP A 135 13.66 14.40 -12.85
C ASP A 135 13.84 15.34 -14.05
N PRO A 136 15.04 15.90 -14.28
CA PRO A 136 15.28 16.86 -15.36
C PRO A 136 15.16 16.24 -16.76
N HIS A 137 15.15 14.91 -16.86
CA HIS A 137 14.99 14.19 -18.13
C HIS A 137 13.56 13.68 -18.34
N TRP A 138 12.68 13.82 -17.35
CA TRP A 138 11.30 13.38 -17.50
C TRP A 138 10.50 14.32 -18.41
N THR A 139 9.97 13.79 -19.49
CA THR A 139 9.12 14.57 -20.41
C THR A 139 7.70 14.78 -19.89
N GLY A 140 7.33 14.08 -18.78
CA GLY A 140 5.98 14.07 -18.24
C GLY A 140 5.14 12.90 -18.76
N ALA A 141 5.71 12.06 -19.63
CA ALA A 141 4.99 10.87 -20.09
C ALA A 141 4.90 9.79 -18.99
N ILE A 142 3.81 9.06 -19.00
CA ILE A 142 3.56 7.93 -18.12
C ILE A 142 3.29 6.66 -18.93
N PRO A 143 3.63 5.46 -18.39
CA PRO A 143 4.16 5.22 -17.04
C PRO A 143 5.61 5.69 -16.86
N ALA A 144 5.92 6.06 -15.60
CA ALA A 144 7.28 6.40 -15.23
C ALA A 144 7.58 5.86 -13.82
N THR A 145 8.75 5.21 -13.67
CA THR A 145 9.12 4.56 -12.40
C THR A 145 10.45 5.09 -11.89
N SER A 146 10.51 5.44 -10.63
CA SER A 146 11.74 5.86 -9.95
C SER A 146 12.03 5.01 -8.72
N PHE A 147 13.32 4.92 -8.39
CA PHE A 147 13.82 4.12 -7.26
C PHE A 147 14.55 5.06 -6.30
N TYR A 148 14.15 5.02 -5.01
CA TYR A 148 14.73 5.85 -3.95
C TYR A 148 15.21 4.99 -2.80
N LYS A 149 16.32 5.38 -2.17
CA LYS A 149 16.80 4.79 -0.92
C LYS A 149 17.56 5.85 -0.11
N ASN A 150 17.33 5.91 1.19
CA ASN A 150 17.97 6.89 2.09
C ASN A 150 17.81 8.36 1.63
N GLY A 151 16.65 8.68 1.05
CA GLY A 151 16.37 10.03 0.54
C GLY A 151 17.11 10.38 -0.77
N GLN A 152 17.69 9.40 -1.45
CA GLN A 152 18.39 9.59 -2.72
C GLN A 152 17.68 8.85 -3.85
N LYS A 153 17.52 9.51 -4.98
CA LYS A 153 17.07 8.86 -6.20
C LYS A 153 18.21 8.03 -6.79
N LEU A 154 17.95 6.75 -7.05
CA LEU A 154 18.92 5.78 -7.56
C LEU A 154 18.76 5.55 -9.05
N ASP A 155 17.53 5.58 -9.54
CA ASP A 155 17.23 5.35 -10.97
C ASP A 155 15.88 5.97 -11.35
N PHE A 156 15.68 6.19 -12.65
CA PHE A 156 14.45 6.67 -13.23
C PHE A 156 14.24 6.04 -14.63
N LYS A 157 13.01 5.58 -14.89
CA LYS A 157 12.60 4.98 -16.16
C LYS A 157 11.30 5.61 -16.63
N GLU A 158 11.34 6.33 -17.74
CA GLU A 158 10.16 6.83 -18.46
C GLU A 158 9.74 5.82 -19.52
N ALA A 159 9.26 4.66 -19.09
CA ALA A 159 8.80 3.57 -19.94
C ALA A 159 8.01 2.57 -19.11
N SER A 160 7.18 1.75 -19.76
CA SER A 160 6.61 0.56 -19.13
C SER A 160 7.69 -0.42 -18.75
N LEU A 161 7.54 -1.05 -17.58
CA LEU A 161 8.40 -2.11 -17.09
C LEU A 161 7.59 -3.40 -16.98
N ASN A 162 8.11 -4.49 -17.56
CA ASN A 162 7.57 -5.82 -17.29
C ASN A 162 8.10 -6.36 -15.96
N LYS A 163 7.52 -7.47 -15.49
CA LYS A 163 7.87 -8.12 -14.23
C LYS A 163 9.38 -8.37 -14.07
N ASN A 164 10.03 -8.90 -15.12
CA ASN A 164 11.46 -9.26 -15.04
C ASN A 164 12.35 -8.01 -14.92
N GLU A 165 12.04 -6.96 -15.68
CA GLU A 165 12.77 -5.70 -15.65
C GLU A 165 12.62 -5.01 -14.29
N LEU A 166 11.39 -4.94 -13.78
CA LEU A 166 11.10 -4.37 -12.46
C LEU A 166 11.84 -5.16 -11.36
N GLU A 167 11.77 -6.49 -11.40
CA GLU A 167 12.43 -7.33 -10.40
C GLU A 167 13.96 -7.19 -10.44
N GLN A 168 14.56 -7.11 -11.62
CA GLN A 168 16.01 -6.87 -11.76
C GLN A 168 16.43 -5.53 -11.13
N LEU A 169 15.65 -4.46 -11.36
CA LEU A 169 15.92 -3.14 -10.78
C LEU A 169 15.77 -3.16 -9.25
N ILE A 170 14.75 -3.83 -8.73
CA ILE A 170 14.58 -3.99 -7.28
C ILE A 170 15.75 -4.75 -6.68
N LYS A 171 16.17 -5.88 -7.27
CA LYS A 171 17.32 -6.68 -6.80
C LYS A 171 18.63 -5.89 -6.80
N LYS A 172 18.79 -4.98 -7.76
CA LYS A 172 19.99 -4.14 -7.88
C LYS A 172 20.10 -3.14 -6.72
N TYR A 173 18.97 -2.63 -6.20
CA TYR A 173 18.96 -1.52 -5.24
C TYR A 173 18.54 -1.93 -3.83
N LEU A 174 17.93 -3.10 -3.65
CA LEU A 174 17.50 -3.62 -2.35
C LEU A 174 18.68 -3.99 -1.45
#